data_c4c04d70302e196eafa1d19c5e2253d0
#
_entry.id   c4c04d70302e196eafa1d19c5e2253d0
#
_cell.length_a   1.000
_cell.length_b   1.000
_cell.length_c   1.000
_cell.angle_alpha   90.00
_cell.angle_beta   90.00
_cell.angle_gamma   90.00
#
_symmetry.space_group_name_H-M   'P 1'
#
loop_
_entity.id
_entity.type
_entity.pdbx_description
1 polymer ?
#
loop_
_entity_poly.entity_id
_entity_poly.type
_entity_poly.pdbx_seq_one_letter_code
_entity_poly.pdbx_strand_id
1 'polypeptide(L)'
;MLNILFVVLGLAMLGLGIYLLIRSSIKKGTEKKSDNKKYGVMLLALGVASIVFSMSFTIIPTGYTGVRVTFGQVDSRTLNNGFNFHIPFAQEIVLVNNKQQDIRFNENAISSETSERNTVNFKGITVTYQINPEKSAWIYANVTNYQDGLVSEPLVASAIKTTSKTLSPIDCTNRSILEPKAKENIQISLDEKYGPDVVYVNKVVVNDATFDAEYDEKIAKKQQAQIDYETQQIENKKNIEKAEADATVTKTNAQAKADALVINAEAEANANKTISDSIDANVLQNKYYETWDGKLPTTIVGSDAAASILIGNQDTSSKVQETETSAPSEE
;
A
#
# COMPACT_ATOMS: atom_id res chain seq x y z
N MET A 1 19.87 42.98 7.73
CA MET A 1 21.17 43.64 7.56
C MET A 1 21.04 45.07 7.01
N LEU A 2 20.29 45.28 5.91
CA LEU A 2 20.14 46.60 5.29
C LEU A 2 19.54 47.66 6.25
N ASN A 3 18.51 47.32 7.03
CA ASN A 3 17.87 48.19 8.03
C ASN A 3 18.88 48.67 9.09
N ILE A 4 19.74 47.76 9.58
CA ILE A 4 20.76 48.05 10.59
C ILE A 4 21.76 49.05 10.04
N LEU A 5 22.15 48.94 8.78
CA LEU A 5 23.08 49.86 8.12
C LEU A 5 22.51 51.29 8.08
N PHE A 6 21.22 51.46 7.70
CA PHE A 6 20.56 52.74 7.67
C PHE A 6 20.35 53.36 9.08
N VAL A 7 20.09 52.52 10.10
CA VAL A 7 20.01 52.95 11.49
C VAL A 7 21.37 53.46 11.96
N VAL A 8 22.45 52.74 11.71
CA VAL A 8 23.82 53.12 12.11
C VAL A 8 24.22 54.41 11.40
N LEU A 9 23.93 54.54 10.09
CA LEU A 9 24.18 55.75 9.32
C LEU A 9 23.40 56.97 9.90
N GLY A 10 22.12 56.76 10.21
CA GLY A 10 21.27 57.77 10.84
C GLY A 10 21.80 58.23 12.20
N LEU A 11 22.19 57.27 13.05
CA LEU A 11 22.79 57.60 14.36
C LEU A 11 24.11 58.36 14.23
N ALA A 12 24.96 57.99 13.26
CA ALA A 12 26.19 58.67 12.97
C ALA A 12 25.92 60.15 12.50
N MET A 13 24.93 60.32 11.62
CA MET A 13 24.52 61.69 11.18
C MET A 13 23.93 62.51 12.31
N LEU A 14 23.13 61.93 13.20
CA LEU A 14 22.62 62.62 14.39
C LEU A 14 23.76 63.06 15.33
N GLY A 15 24.72 62.18 15.61
CA GLY A 15 25.90 62.49 16.42
C GLY A 15 26.73 63.62 15.85
N LEU A 16 27.01 63.62 14.53
CA LEU A 16 27.71 64.65 13.83
C LEU A 16 26.91 65.97 13.84
N GLY A 17 25.60 65.89 13.61
CA GLY A 17 24.72 67.11 13.67
C GLY A 17 24.70 67.75 15.03
N ILE A 18 24.56 66.99 16.10
CA ILE A 18 24.64 67.49 17.50
C ILE A 18 26.01 68.08 17.79
N TYR A 19 27.09 67.43 17.39
CA TYR A 19 28.46 67.89 17.55
C TYR A 19 28.64 69.26 16.89
N LEU A 20 28.19 69.44 15.63
CA LEU A 20 28.29 70.74 14.92
C LEU A 20 27.46 71.84 15.57
N LEU A 21 26.26 71.55 16.10
CA LEU A 21 25.44 72.50 16.83
C LEU A 21 26.10 72.98 18.15
N ILE A 22 26.64 72.07 18.93
CA ILE A 22 27.34 72.36 20.18
C ILE A 22 28.56 73.21 19.86
N ARG A 23 29.36 72.78 18.87
CA ARG A 23 30.54 73.52 18.44
C ARG A 23 30.19 74.95 17.94
N SER A 24 29.06 75.07 17.23
CA SER A 24 28.54 76.33 16.76
C SER A 24 28.04 77.27 17.93
N SER A 25 27.54 76.69 19.01
CA SER A 25 27.09 77.42 20.21
C SER A 25 28.24 77.85 21.08
N ILE A 26 29.34 77.16 21.16
CA ILE A 26 30.51 77.49 21.98
C ILE A 26 31.37 78.54 21.35
N LYS A 27 31.48 78.58 20.00
CA LYS A 27 32.26 79.66 19.30
C LYS A 27 31.42 80.89 19.09
N LYS A 28 31.37 81.77 20.08
CA LYS A 28 30.80 83.13 19.99
C LYS A 28 31.83 84.04 19.28
N GLY A 29 31.66 84.37 17.98
CA GLY A 29 32.44 85.50 17.44
C GLY A 29 32.94 85.42 15.98
N THR A 30 32.50 84.61 15.07
CA THR A 30 32.93 84.66 13.66
C THR A 30 31.76 84.42 12.69
N GLU A 31 31.77 85.09 11.52
CA GLU A 31 30.71 85.03 10.47
C GLU A 31 30.40 83.60 9.99
N LYS A 32 31.30 82.62 10.13
CA LYS A 32 31.14 81.21 9.83
C LYS A 32 30.16 80.45 10.75
N LYS A 33 29.56 81.10 11.76
CA LYS A 33 28.61 80.60 12.74
C LYS A 33 27.26 80.23 12.13
N SER A 34 26.79 81.02 11.17
CA SER A 34 25.48 80.78 10.53
C SER A 34 25.46 79.52 9.68
N ASP A 35 26.54 79.22 8.96
CA ASP A 35 26.61 78.07 8.07
C ASP A 35 26.76 76.77 8.83
N ASN A 36 27.61 76.68 9.87
CA ASN A 36 27.77 75.51 10.69
C ASN A 36 26.47 75.15 11.44
N LYS A 37 25.66 76.13 11.85
CA LYS A 37 24.35 75.91 12.46
C LYS A 37 23.34 75.26 11.43
N LYS A 38 23.34 75.81 10.20
CA LYS A 38 22.49 75.28 9.11
C LYS A 38 22.86 73.85 8.74
N TYR A 39 24.16 73.53 8.61
CA TYR A 39 24.65 72.20 8.34
C TYR A 39 24.35 71.20 9.50
N GLY A 40 24.45 71.65 10.74
CA GLY A 40 24.07 70.84 11.91
C GLY A 40 22.59 70.51 11.93
N VAL A 41 21.70 71.44 11.65
CA VAL A 41 20.25 71.23 11.55
C VAL A 41 19.93 70.30 10.36
N MET A 42 20.58 70.49 9.22
CA MET A 42 20.38 69.67 8.03
C MET A 42 20.81 68.18 8.28
N LEU A 43 21.95 68.01 8.95
CA LEU A 43 22.41 66.63 9.32
C LEU A 43 21.48 65.99 10.33
N LEU A 44 20.93 66.70 11.29
CA LEU A 44 19.91 66.15 12.19
C LEU A 44 18.65 65.72 11.44
N ALA A 45 18.16 66.57 10.53
CA ALA A 45 17.00 66.25 9.72
C ALA A 45 17.25 65.02 8.83
N LEU A 46 18.42 64.88 8.18
CA LEU A 46 18.82 63.74 7.38
C LEU A 46 19.01 62.50 8.24
N GLY A 47 19.56 62.62 9.46
CA GLY A 47 19.69 61.51 10.39
C GLY A 47 18.35 60.92 10.82
N VAL A 48 17.39 61.81 11.18
CA VAL A 48 16.01 61.37 11.49
C VAL A 48 15.35 60.76 10.27
N ALA A 49 15.48 61.40 9.09
CA ALA A 49 14.92 60.83 7.85
C ALA A 49 15.49 59.44 7.50
N SER A 50 16.80 59.22 7.72
CA SER A 50 17.45 57.92 7.49
C SER A 50 16.93 56.84 8.44
N ILE A 51 16.66 57.16 9.70
CA ILE A 51 16.09 56.22 10.67
C ILE A 51 14.64 55.88 10.28
N VAL A 52 13.82 56.89 9.95
CA VAL A 52 12.43 56.67 9.49
C VAL A 52 12.41 55.84 8.22
N PHE A 53 13.32 56.12 7.28
CA PHE A 53 13.45 55.35 6.05
C PHE A 53 13.84 53.89 6.32
N SER A 54 14.72 53.64 7.28
CA SER A 54 15.07 52.28 7.72
C SER A 54 13.88 51.47 8.22
N MET A 55 12.90 52.15 8.83
CA MET A 55 11.65 51.51 9.32
C MET A 55 10.61 51.33 8.23
N SER A 56 10.84 51.87 7.03
CA SER A 56 9.83 51.87 5.95
C SER A 56 9.81 50.60 5.11
N PHE A 57 10.67 49.65 5.34
CA PHE A 57 10.70 48.41 4.55
C PHE A 57 10.86 47.18 5.39
N THR A 58 10.17 46.15 4.94
CA THR A 58 10.20 44.82 5.53
C THR A 58 10.49 43.76 4.46
N ILE A 59 11.34 42.79 4.80
CA ILE A 59 11.64 41.65 3.93
C ILE A 59 10.78 40.48 4.39
N ILE A 60 9.89 40.02 3.51
CA ILE A 60 9.02 38.90 3.75
C ILE A 60 9.76 37.62 3.28
N PRO A 61 10.02 36.64 4.18
CA PRO A 61 10.74 35.42 3.83
C PRO A 61 9.89 34.51 2.91
N THR A 62 10.58 33.65 2.17
CA THR A 62 9.93 32.68 1.31
C THR A 62 9.02 31.70 2.12
N GLY A 63 7.81 31.47 1.62
CA GLY A 63 6.79 30.65 2.28
C GLY A 63 5.92 31.44 3.28
N TYR A 64 6.08 32.77 3.33
CA TYR A 64 5.21 33.67 4.06
C TYR A 64 4.62 34.74 3.12
N THR A 65 3.43 35.18 3.47
CA THR A 65 2.76 36.30 2.81
C THR A 65 2.57 37.42 3.82
N GLY A 66 2.78 38.65 3.40
CA GLY A 66 2.54 39.83 4.25
C GLY A 66 1.10 40.32 4.13
N VAL A 67 0.50 40.58 5.26
CA VAL A 67 -0.80 41.25 5.35
C VAL A 67 -0.53 42.66 5.86
N ARG A 68 -0.91 43.67 5.05
CA ARG A 68 -0.76 45.08 5.44
C ARG A 68 -1.95 45.51 6.27
N VAL A 69 -1.66 46.07 7.44
CA VAL A 69 -2.67 46.66 8.32
C VAL A 69 -2.40 48.14 8.42
N THR A 70 -3.33 48.99 7.97
CA THR A 70 -3.21 50.46 7.99
C THR A 70 -4.16 51.03 9.04
N PHE A 71 -3.64 51.59 10.13
CA PHE A 71 -4.43 52.09 11.26
C PHE A 71 -5.51 51.11 11.77
N GLY A 72 -5.16 49.81 11.83
CA GLY A 72 -6.09 48.75 12.28
C GLY A 72 -6.99 48.18 11.18
N GLN A 73 -6.98 48.76 9.98
CA GLN A 73 -7.74 48.22 8.84
C GLN A 73 -6.85 47.29 8.01
N VAL A 74 -7.32 46.09 7.77
CA VAL A 74 -6.63 45.09 6.93
C VAL A 74 -6.81 45.44 5.45
N ASP A 75 -5.71 45.55 4.72
CA ASP A 75 -5.75 45.71 3.26
C ASP A 75 -6.16 44.36 2.63
N SER A 76 -7.04 44.40 1.63
CA SER A 76 -7.49 43.20 0.91
C SER A 76 -6.40 42.56 0.06
N ARG A 77 -5.32 43.26 -0.22
CA ARG A 77 -4.19 42.77 -1.02
C ARG A 77 -3.12 42.17 -0.14
N THR A 78 -2.69 40.97 -0.49
CA THR A 78 -1.54 40.32 0.11
C THR A 78 -0.24 40.80 -0.51
N LEU A 79 0.81 40.91 0.32
CA LEU A 79 2.15 41.24 -0.11
C LEU A 79 2.94 39.96 -0.33
N ASN A 80 3.56 39.87 -1.51
CA ASN A 80 4.41 38.74 -1.84
C ASN A 80 5.72 38.72 -1.06
N ASN A 81 6.38 37.57 -1.01
CA ASN A 81 7.71 37.43 -0.45
C ASN A 81 8.71 38.35 -1.17
N GLY A 82 9.72 38.77 -0.43
CA GLY A 82 10.75 39.69 -0.88
C GLY A 82 10.67 41.08 -0.22
N PHE A 83 11.16 42.07 -0.92
CA PHE A 83 11.24 43.44 -0.41
C PHE A 83 9.89 44.17 -0.54
N ASN A 84 9.36 44.64 0.57
CA ASN A 84 8.09 45.38 0.62
C ASN A 84 8.26 46.69 1.36
N PHE A 85 7.65 47.75 0.82
CA PHE A 85 7.65 49.07 1.41
C PHE A 85 6.34 49.34 2.18
N HIS A 86 6.44 49.95 3.36
CA HIS A 86 5.31 50.38 4.16
C HIS A 86 5.60 51.71 4.85
N ILE A 87 4.58 52.44 5.22
CA ILE A 87 4.70 53.73 5.94
C ILE A 87 4.84 53.42 7.42
N PRO A 88 6.01 53.75 8.05
CA PRO A 88 6.20 53.51 9.47
C PRO A 88 5.17 54.30 10.30
N PHE A 89 4.79 53.76 11.46
CA PHE A 89 3.76 54.25 12.38
C PHE A 89 2.30 54.21 11.86
N ALA A 90 2.08 54.20 10.56
CA ALA A 90 0.74 54.11 9.96
C ALA A 90 0.38 52.71 9.49
N GLN A 91 1.38 51.93 9.07
CA GLN A 91 1.21 50.60 8.50
C GLN A 91 2.07 49.58 9.21
N GLU A 92 1.47 48.42 9.45
CA GLU A 92 2.12 47.23 9.98
C GLU A 92 2.01 46.09 8.95
N ILE A 93 3.04 45.27 8.83
CA ILE A 93 3.02 44.07 8.01
C ILE A 93 3.04 42.85 8.92
N VAL A 94 1.94 42.10 8.91
CA VAL A 94 1.79 40.82 9.63
C VAL A 94 2.13 39.68 8.71
N LEU A 95 2.97 38.74 9.16
CA LEU A 95 3.40 37.60 8.38
C LEU A 95 2.44 36.43 8.60
N VAL A 96 1.87 35.91 7.51
CA VAL A 96 1.06 34.68 7.51
C VAL A 96 1.90 33.55 6.93
N ASN A 97 1.95 32.43 7.63
CA ASN A 97 2.69 31.23 7.21
C ASN A 97 1.87 30.43 6.17
N ASN A 98 2.39 30.37 4.92
CA ASN A 98 1.76 29.63 3.82
C ASN A 98 2.50 28.33 3.49
N LYS A 99 3.46 27.93 4.32
CA LYS A 99 4.11 26.63 4.19
C LYS A 99 3.13 25.53 4.58
N GLN A 100 3.42 24.33 4.15
CA GLN A 100 2.71 23.15 4.64
C GLN A 100 2.89 23.01 6.15
N GLN A 101 1.79 22.79 6.85
CA GLN A 101 1.72 22.65 8.29
C GLN A 101 1.01 21.33 8.62
N ASP A 102 1.52 20.63 9.63
CA ASP A 102 0.92 19.40 10.13
C ASP A 102 0.23 19.69 11.46
N ILE A 103 -1.05 19.32 11.54
CA ILE A 103 -1.78 19.28 12.80
C ILE A 103 -2.11 17.85 13.15
N ARG A 104 -1.92 17.49 14.42
CA ARG A 104 -2.08 16.12 14.92
C ARG A 104 -3.16 16.07 15.99
N PHE A 105 -4.07 15.12 15.83
CA PHE A 105 -5.14 14.83 16.77
C PHE A 105 -4.88 13.43 17.36
N ASN A 106 -4.09 13.38 18.44
CA ASN A 106 -3.64 12.12 19.02
C ASN A 106 -4.38 11.74 20.31
N GLU A 107 -5.02 12.71 20.98
CA GLU A 107 -5.49 12.55 22.36
C GLU A 107 -6.81 11.79 22.44
N ASN A 108 -7.71 11.98 21.49
CA ASN A 108 -9.05 11.39 21.52
C ASN A 108 -9.27 10.43 20.35
N ALA A 109 -9.80 9.25 20.63
CA ALA A 109 -10.30 8.39 19.58
C ALA A 109 -11.59 8.98 19.00
N ILE A 110 -11.67 9.09 17.67
CA ILE A 110 -12.90 9.47 16.99
C ILE A 110 -13.72 8.21 16.75
N SER A 111 -14.73 7.99 17.57
CA SER A 111 -15.70 6.91 17.36
C SER A 111 -16.69 7.28 16.26
N SER A 112 -16.88 6.38 15.31
CA SER A 112 -17.81 6.52 14.20
C SER A 112 -18.44 5.19 13.82
N GLU A 113 -19.43 5.24 12.94
CA GLU A 113 -20.07 4.07 12.36
C GLU A 113 -19.69 3.91 10.89
N THR A 114 -19.56 2.67 10.43
CA THR A 114 -19.39 2.33 9.02
C THR A 114 -20.74 2.29 8.28
N SER A 115 -20.74 2.10 6.97
CA SER A 115 -21.96 1.90 6.17
C SER A 115 -22.80 0.69 6.63
N GLU A 116 -22.16 -0.29 7.24
CA GLU A 116 -22.80 -1.49 7.81
C GLU A 116 -23.19 -1.33 9.29
N ARG A 117 -23.09 -0.10 9.84
CA ARG A 117 -23.38 0.23 11.25
C ARG A 117 -22.47 -0.43 12.28
N ASN A 118 -21.27 -0.80 11.89
CA ASN A 118 -20.26 -1.28 12.83
C ASN A 118 -19.48 -0.09 13.39
N THR A 119 -19.23 -0.11 14.70
CA THR A 119 -18.45 0.94 15.35
C THR A 119 -16.96 0.81 15.02
N VAL A 120 -16.38 1.89 14.55
CA VAL A 120 -14.94 2.02 14.26
C VAL A 120 -14.36 3.20 15.04
N ASN A 121 -13.19 3.00 15.63
CA ASN A 121 -12.46 4.00 16.40
C ASN A 121 -11.19 4.38 15.65
N PHE A 122 -11.08 5.65 15.27
CA PHE A 122 -9.90 6.21 14.60
C PHE A 122 -9.01 6.92 15.62
N LYS A 123 -7.70 6.64 15.58
CA LYS A 123 -6.70 7.28 16.44
C LYS A 123 -5.52 7.81 15.63
N GLY A 124 -4.91 8.90 16.16
CA GLY A 124 -3.70 9.45 15.57
C GLY A 124 -3.91 10.01 14.17
N ILE A 125 -4.85 10.95 14.02
CA ILE A 125 -5.14 11.59 12.75
C ILE A 125 -4.19 12.77 12.57
N THR A 126 -3.47 12.80 11.45
CA THR A 126 -2.60 13.93 11.06
C THR A 126 -3.15 14.53 9.77
N VAL A 127 -3.37 15.82 9.79
CA VAL A 127 -3.81 16.59 8.62
C VAL A 127 -2.72 17.57 8.23
N THR A 128 -2.19 17.39 7.02
CA THR A 128 -1.24 18.32 6.40
C THR A 128 -2.02 19.30 5.53
N TYR A 129 -1.90 20.59 5.84
CA TYR A 129 -2.61 21.63 5.13
C TYR A 129 -1.71 22.83 4.84
N GLN A 130 -2.15 23.71 3.96
CA GLN A 130 -1.50 24.99 3.68
C GLN A 130 -2.54 26.07 3.41
N ILE A 131 -2.18 27.32 3.75
CA ILE A 131 -2.99 28.50 3.49
C ILE A 131 -2.70 29.00 2.07
N ASN A 132 -3.75 29.34 1.33
CA ASN A 132 -3.59 30.01 0.04
C ASN A 132 -2.97 31.39 0.22
N PRO A 133 -1.81 31.70 -0.39
CA PRO A 133 -1.16 33.01 -0.27
C PRO A 133 -2.07 34.20 -0.62
N GLU A 134 -2.92 34.05 -1.63
CA GLU A 134 -3.83 35.11 -2.08
C GLU A 134 -4.94 35.43 -1.07
N LYS A 135 -5.28 34.47 -0.22
CA LYS A 135 -6.34 34.55 0.80
C LYS A 135 -5.82 34.89 2.19
N SER A 136 -4.50 35.07 2.36
CA SER A 136 -3.89 35.34 3.67
C SER A 136 -4.45 36.58 4.36
N ALA A 137 -4.73 37.64 3.60
CA ALA A 137 -5.33 38.86 4.15
C ALA A 137 -6.76 38.61 4.67
N TRP A 138 -7.56 37.84 3.93
CA TRP A 138 -8.90 37.45 4.34
C TRP A 138 -8.88 36.61 5.61
N ILE A 139 -7.99 35.60 5.68
CA ILE A 139 -7.83 34.71 6.85
C ILE A 139 -7.48 35.57 8.09
N TYR A 140 -6.49 36.44 7.97
CA TYR A 140 -6.07 37.29 9.07
C TYR A 140 -7.21 38.19 9.59
N ALA A 141 -8.04 38.73 8.68
CA ALA A 141 -9.14 39.59 9.02
C ALA A 141 -10.35 38.88 9.63
N ASN A 142 -10.62 37.63 9.23
CA ASN A 142 -11.88 36.94 9.52
C ASN A 142 -11.75 35.73 10.45
N VAL A 143 -10.54 35.21 10.64
CA VAL A 143 -10.35 33.97 11.42
C VAL A 143 -9.51 34.27 12.66
N THR A 144 -10.14 34.06 13.81
CA THR A 144 -9.44 34.15 15.11
C THR A 144 -8.53 32.95 15.25
N ASN A 145 -7.31 33.15 15.76
CA ASN A 145 -6.30 32.09 15.96
C ASN A 145 -6.04 31.23 14.68
N TYR A 146 -5.96 31.92 13.54
CA TYR A 146 -5.71 31.26 12.25
C TYR A 146 -4.41 30.41 12.23
N GLN A 147 -3.50 30.64 13.17
CA GLN A 147 -2.23 29.91 13.26
C GLN A 147 -2.45 28.44 13.69
N ASP A 148 -3.35 28.20 14.66
CA ASP A 148 -3.57 26.88 15.26
C ASP A 148 -5.01 26.38 15.11
N GLY A 149 -5.95 27.25 14.71
CA GLY A 149 -7.38 26.99 14.76
C GLY A 149 -8.08 26.79 13.41
N LEU A 150 -7.35 26.83 12.29
CA LEU A 150 -7.95 26.65 10.96
C LEU A 150 -8.54 25.26 10.79
N VAL A 151 -7.75 24.25 11.09
CA VAL A 151 -8.18 22.84 11.06
C VAL A 151 -8.48 22.40 12.48
N SER A 152 -9.73 22.53 12.90
CA SER A 152 -10.15 22.17 14.26
C SER A 152 -10.51 20.69 14.39
N GLU A 153 -10.29 20.11 15.59
CA GLU A 153 -10.63 18.72 15.88
C GLU A 153 -12.10 18.37 15.57
N PRO A 154 -13.10 19.20 15.94
CA PRO A 154 -14.49 18.91 15.61
C PRO A 154 -14.78 18.84 14.11
N LEU A 155 -14.12 19.67 13.31
CA LEU A 155 -14.26 19.66 11.86
C LEU A 155 -13.69 18.35 11.27
N VAL A 156 -12.49 17.98 11.69
CA VAL A 156 -11.85 16.74 11.24
C VAL A 156 -12.67 15.52 11.70
N ALA A 157 -13.15 15.52 12.95
CA ALA A 157 -13.99 14.45 13.47
C ALA A 157 -15.30 14.31 12.69
N SER A 158 -15.94 15.42 12.32
CA SER A 158 -17.15 15.41 11.50
C SER A 158 -16.88 14.83 10.11
N ALA A 159 -15.82 15.28 9.45
CA ALA A 159 -15.43 14.80 8.12
C ALA A 159 -15.07 13.29 8.13
N ILE A 160 -14.34 12.83 9.15
CA ILE A 160 -14.01 11.40 9.32
C ILE A 160 -15.26 10.58 9.55
N LYS A 161 -16.19 11.05 10.39
CA LYS A 161 -17.51 10.39 10.61
C LYS A 161 -18.34 10.30 9.34
N THR A 162 -18.32 11.35 8.52
CA THR A 162 -18.98 11.34 7.21
C THR A 162 -18.32 10.35 6.27
N THR A 163 -16.99 10.31 6.24
CA THR A 163 -16.22 9.37 5.43
C THR A 163 -16.51 7.92 5.80
N SER A 164 -16.44 7.58 7.09
CA SER A 164 -16.63 6.20 7.55
C SER A 164 -18.05 5.68 7.27
N LYS A 165 -19.08 6.51 7.35
CA LYS A 165 -20.46 6.13 7.02
C LYS A 165 -20.66 5.74 5.56
N THR A 166 -19.79 6.16 4.67
CA THR A 166 -19.83 5.80 3.23
C THR A 166 -18.98 4.58 2.89
N LEU A 167 -18.16 4.11 3.82
CA LEU A 167 -17.22 3.03 3.61
C LEU A 167 -17.67 1.73 4.29
N SER A 168 -17.33 0.58 3.66
CA SER A 168 -17.44 -0.72 4.31
C SER A 168 -16.44 -0.86 5.46
N PRO A 169 -16.64 -1.78 6.41
CA PRO A 169 -15.66 -2.02 7.47
C PRO A 169 -14.26 -2.33 6.97
N ILE A 170 -14.14 -3.10 5.90
CA ILE A 170 -12.85 -3.46 5.27
C ILE A 170 -12.19 -2.22 4.67
N ASP A 171 -12.96 -1.37 3.99
CA ASP A 171 -12.45 -0.14 3.38
C ASP A 171 -12.02 0.88 4.43
N CYS A 172 -12.65 0.91 5.60
CA CYS A 172 -12.25 1.75 6.73
C CYS A 172 -10.87 1.41 7.30
N THR A 173 -10.42 0.16 7.18
CA THR A 173 -9.06 -0.25 7.57
C THR A 173 -8.04 -0.08 6.43
N ASN A 174 -8.51 0.07 5.20
CA ASN A 174 -7.67 0.27 4.04
C ASN A 174 -7.30 1.75 3.87
N ARG A 175 -6.09 2.12 4.26
CA ARG A 175 -5.59 3.50 4.16
C ARG A 175 -5.66 4.08 2.75
N SER A 176 -5.46 3.25 1.72
CA SER A 176 -5.49 3.69 0.32
C SER A 176 -6.88 4.16 -0.14
N ILE A 177 -7.94 3.76 0.58
CA ILE A 177 -9.32 4.16 0.31
C ILE A 177 -9.78 5.22 1.31
N LEU A 178 -9.48 5.01 2.60
CA LEU A 178 -9.89 5.89 3.68
C LEU A 178 -9.26 7.29 3.59
N GLU A 179 -7.93 7.38 3.47
CA GLU A 179 -7.21 8.65 3.52
C GLU A 179 -7.58 9.63 2.40
N PRO A 180 -7.71 9.21 1.11
CA PRO A 180 -8.14 10.11 0.04
C PRO A 180 -9.57 10.61 0.23
N LYS A 181 -10.50 9.75 0.66
CA LYS A 181 -11.89 10.16 0.94
C LYS A 181 -11.98 11.07 2.17
N ALA A 182 -11.22 10.80 3.21
CA ALA A 182 -11.12 11.68 4.38
C ALA A 182 -10.58 13.05 3.99
N LYS A 183 -9.54 13.08 3.15
CA LYS A 183 -8.99 14.33 2.59
C LYS A 183 -10.06 15.13 1.85
N GLU A 184 -10.81 14.49 0.96
CA GLU A 184 -11.88 15.13 0.19
C GLU A 184 -12.96 15.72 1.11
N ASN A 185 -13.45 14.95 2.09
CA ASN A 185 -14.47 15.41 3.02
C ASN A 185 -13.96 16.51 3.97
N ILE A 186 -12.70 16.48 4.38
CA ILE A 186 -12.09 17.57 5.17
C ILE A 186 -11.98 18.82 4.31
N GLN A 187 -11.57 18.71 3.03
CA GLN A 187 -11.51 19.84 2.11
C GLN A 187 -12.89 20.47 1.91
N ILE A 188 -13.92 19.66 1.66
CA ILE A 188 -15.30 20.14 1.53
C ILE A 188 -15.74 20.90 2.81
N SER A 189 -15.46 20.35 3.97
CA SER A 189 -15.83 20.99 5.26
C SER A 189 -15.06 22.30 5.51
N LEU A 190 -13.82 22.41 5.03
CA LEU A 190 -13.05 23.64 5.09
C LEU A 190 -13.57 24.68 4.09
N ASP A 191 -13.94 24.26 2.89
CA ASP A 191 -14.49 25.12 1.84
C ASP A 191 -15.87 25.65 2.24
N GLU A 192 -16.69 24.85 2.92
CA GLU A 192 -17.97 25.31 3.50
C GLU A 192 -17.76 26.32 4.62
N LYS A 193 -16.74 26.16 5.45
CA LYS A 193 -16.50 27.02 6.61
C LYS A 193 -15.83 28.34 6.26
N TYR A 194 -14.85 28.30 5.35
CA TYR A 194 -13.99 29.48 5.05
C TYR A 194 -14.17 30.01 3.62
N GLY A 195 -14.89 29.29 2.77
CA GLY A 195 -14.99 29.56 1.35
C GLY A 195 -13.99 28.75 0.53
N PRO A 196 -14.24 28.63 -0.78
CA PRO A 196 -13.37 27.86 -1.68
C PRO A 196 -11.99 28.48 -1.79
N ASP A 197 -10.99 27.65 -1.96
CA ASP A 197 -9.60 28.03 -2.20
C ASP A 197 -8.91 28.83 -1.08
N VAL A 198 -9.41 28.75 0.15
CA VAL A 198 -8.80 29.46 1.29
C VAL A 198 -7.72 28.60 1.96
N VAL A 199 -8.03 27.34 2.21
CA VAL A 199 -7.14 26.38 2.84
C VAL A 199 -7.11 25.10 2.00
N TYR A 200 -5.93 24.63 1.66
CA TYR A 200 -5.76 23.38 0.92
C TYR A 200 -5.31 22.26 1.85
N VAL A 201 -6.00 21.15 1.83
CA VAL A 201 -5.58 19.90 2.48
C VAL A 201 -4.68 19.14 1.52
N ASN A 202 -3.42 18.99 1.89
CA ASN A 202 -2.45 18.27 1.06
C ASN A 202 -2.50 16.77 1.30
N LYS A 203 -2.55 16.36 2.58
CA LYS A 203 -2.55 14.97 2.98
C LYS A 203 -3.32 14.76 4.28
N VAL A 204 -3.96 13.62 4.40
CA VAL A 204 -4.52 13.11 5.65
C VAL A 204 -3.90 11.75 5.91
N VAL A 205 -3.48 11.51 7.14
CA VAL A 205 -2.94 10.23 7.59
C VAL A 205 -3.74 9.79 8.80
N VAL A 206 -4.24 8.56 8.75
CA VAL A 206 -4.90 7.91 9.87
C VAL A 206 -4.00 6.79 10.36
N ASN A 207 -3.49 6.92 11.59
CA ASN A 207 -2.51 5.96 12.10
C ASN A 207 -3.16 4.62 12.44
N ASP A 208 -4.34 4.66 13.04
CA ASP A 208 -4.99 3.46 13.53
C ASP A 208 -6.52 3.54 13.35
N ALA A 209 -7.10 2.43 12.91
CA ALA A 209 -8.54 2.23 12.76
C ALA A 209 -8.89 0.86 13.36
N THR A 210 -9.51 0.87 14.52
CA THR A 210 -9.84 -0.33 15.31
C THR A 210 -11.33 -0.49 15.44
N PHE A 211 -11.81 -1.72 15.41
CA PHE A 211 -13.19 -2.06 15.69
C PHE A 211 -13.39 -2.47 17.15
N ASP A 212 -14.65 -2.64 17.55
CA ASP A 212 -14.97 -3.27 18.83
C ASP A 212 -14.51 -4.73 18.84
N ALA A 213 -14.05 -5.21 20.01
CA ALA A 213 -13.53 -6.56 20.18
C ALA A 213 -14.54 -7.66 19.72
N GLU A 214 -15.83 -7.43 19.91
CA GLU A 214 -16.88 -8.35 19.46
C GLU A 214 -16.97 -8.44 17.93
N TYR A 215 -16.77 -7.33 17.24
CA TYR A 215 -16.75 -7.30 15.77
C TYR A 215 -15.48 -7.96 15.24
N ASP A 216 -14.33 -7.67 15.83
CA ASP A 216 -13.06 -8.28 15.44
C ASP A 216 -13.11 -9.81 15.60
N GLU A 217 -13.72 -10.31 16.68
CA GLU A 217 -13.94 -11.75 16.88
C GLU A 217 -14.85 -12.36 15.81
N LYS A 218 -15.95 -11.69 15.45
CA LYS A 218 -16.87 -12.13 14.38
C LYS A 218 -16.18 -12.16 13.01
N ILE A 219 -15.37 -11.15 12.72
CA ILE A 219 -14.58 -11.12 11.46
C ILE A 219 -13.53 -12.21 11.44
N ALA A 220 -12.80 -12.41 12.54
CA ALA A 220 -11.82 -13.48 12.66
C ALA A 220 -12.46 -14.87 12.44
N LYS A 221 -13.63 -15.11 13.05
CA LYS A 221 -14.39 -16.36 12.83
C LYS A 221 -14.85 -16.51 11.38
N LYS A 222 -15.33 -15.43 10.75
CA LYS A 222 -15.74 -15.45 9.34
C LYS A 222 -14.56 -15.73 8.42
N GLN A 223 -13.42 -15.09 8.66
CA GLN A 223 -12.20 -15.34 7.88
C GLN A 223 -11.70 -16.77 8.07
N GLN A 224 -11.72 -17.27 9.30
CA GLN A 224 -11.33 -18.68 9.56
C GLN A 224 -12.25 -19.65 8.81
N ALA A 225 -13.56 -19.46 8.87
CA ALA A 225 -14.52 -20.29 8.14
C ALA A 225 -14.32 -20.21 6.61
N GLN A 226 -13.95 -19.05 6.09
CA GLN A 226 -13.63 -18.89 4.67
C GLN A 226 -12.37 -19.65 4.29
N ILE A 227 -11.32 -19.56 5.09
CA ILE A 227 -10.06 -20.29 4.90
C ILE A 227 -10.29 -21.79 4.98
N ASP A 228 -11.09 -22.24 5.95
CA ASP A 228 -11.44 -23.65 6.12
C ASP A 228 -12.21 -24.18 4.89
N TYR A 229 -13.16 -23.40 4.38
CA TYR A 229 -13.91 -23.74 3.18
C TYR A 229 -13.00 -23.82 1.93
N GLU A 230 -12.13 -22.85 1.74
CA GLU A 230 -11.16 -22.86 0.62
C GLU A 230 -10.18 -24.02 0.74
N THR A 231 -9.70 -24.28 1.96
CA THR A 231 -8.81 -25.43 2.23
C THR A 231 -9.50 -26.75 1.88
N GLN A 232 -10.77 -26.90 2.28
CA GLN A 232 -11.56 -28.10 1.99
C GLN A 232 -11.82 -28.27 0.49
N GLN A 233 -12.06 -27.19 -0.23
CA GLN A 233 -12.16 -27.22 -1.70
C GLN A 233 -10.85 -27.69 -2.36
N ILE A 234 -9.71 -27.16 -1.89
CA ILE A 234 -8.40 -27.55 -2.41
C ILE A 234 -8.11 -29.02 -2.11
N GLU A 235 -8.42 -29.49 -0.90
CA GLU A 235 -8.27 -30.90 -0.53
C GLU A 235 -9.16 -31.82 -1.37
N ASN A 236 -10.42 -31.46 -1.55
CA ASN A 236 -11.34 -32.21 -2.40
C ASN A 236 -10.83 -32.30 -3.84
N LYS A 237 -10.38 -31.17 -4.41
CA LYS A 237 -9.80 -31.14 -5.75
C LYS A 237 -8.56 -32.04 -5.85
N LYS A 238 -7.66 -31.93 -4.88
CA LYS A 238 -6.46 -32.78 -4.79
C LYS A 238 -6.80 -34.26 -4.71
N ASN A 239 -7.83 -34.64 -3.92
CA ASN A 239 -8.28 -36.01 -3.79
C ASN A 239 -8.88 -36.54 -5.11
N ILE A 240 -9.64 -35.71 -5.83
CA ILE A 240 -10.17 -36.06 -7.15
C ILE A 240 -9.02 -36.26 -8.15
N GLU A 241 -8.10 -35.32 -8.24
CA GLU A 241 -6.93 -35.39 -9.12
C GLU A 241 -6.07 -36.64 -8.81
N LYS A 242 -5.91 -36.96 -7.52
CA LYS A 242 -5.20 -38.19 -7.11
C LYS A 242 -5.93 -39.43 -7.53
N ALA A 243 -7.25 -39.52 -7.32
CA ALA A 243 -8.05 -40.66 -7.74
C ALA A 243 -8.02 -40.86 -9.26
N GLU A 244 -8.09 -39.77 -10.03
CA GLU A 244 -7.96 -39.82 -11.50
C GLU A 244 -6.56 -40.26 -11.95
N ALA A 245 -5.52 -39.78 -11.28
CA ALA A 245 -4.15 -40.20 -11.55
C ALA A 245 -3.97 -41.72 -11.23
N ASP A 246 -4.45 -42.19 -10.08
CA ASP A 246 -4.38 -43.59 -9.68
C ASP A 246 -5.18 -44.50 -10.64
N ALA A 247 -6.36 -44.05 -11.08
CA ALA A 247 -7.15 -44.76 -12.09
C ALA A 247 -6.42 -44.83 -13.44
N THR A 248 -5.78 -43.72 -13.84
CA THR A 248 -4.98 -43.68 -15.08
C THR A 248 -3.76 -44.61 -15.00
N VAL A 249 -3.04 -44.60 -13.88
CA VAL A 249 -1.91 -45.50 -13.64
C VAL A 249 -2.38 -46.98 -13.69
N THR A 250 -3.51 -47.29 -13.03
CA THR A 250 -4.07 -48.63 -13.04
C THR A 250 -4.44 -49.09 -14.44
N LYS A 251 -5.11 -48.22 -15.21
CA LYS A 251 -5.47 -48.48 -16.62
C LYS A 251 -4.23 -48.71 -17.49
N THR A 252 -3.23 -47.83 -17.35
CA THR A 252 -1.97 -47.94 -18.11
C THR A 252 -1.21 -49.19 -17.78
N ASN A 253 -1.15 -49.59 -16.51
CA ASN A 253 -0.52 -50.84 -16.07
C ASN A 253 -1.28 -52.08 -16.60
N ALA A 254 -2.62 -52.06 -16.59
CA ALA A 254 -3.41 -53.15 -17.17
C ALA A 254 -3.20 -53.28 -18.68
N GLN A 255 -3.17 -52.14 -19.39
CA GLN A 255 -2.91 -52.13 -20.83
C GLN A 255 -1.49 -52.65 -21.13
N ALA A 256 -0.47 -52.17 -20.40
CA ALA A 256 0.90 -52.63 -20.57
C ALA A 256 1.05 -54.16 -20.33
N LYS A 257 0.32 -54.70 -19.34
CA LYS A 257 0.28 -56.18 -19.10
C LYS A 257 -0.40 -56.93 -20.25
N ALA A 258 -1.49 -56.38 -20.77
CA ALA A 258 -2.18 -57.01 -21.92
C ALA A 258 -1.30 -56.94 -23.17
N ASP A 259 -0.66 -55.82 -23.46
CA ASP A 259 0.25 -55.68 -24.59
C ASP A 259 1.46 -56.64 -24.48
N ALA A 260 2.05 -56.74 -23.27
CA ALA A 260 3.12 -57.70 -23.01
C ALA A 260 2.68 -59.17 -23.25
N LEU A 261 1.45 -59.51 -22.87
CA LEU A 261 0.91 -60.83 -23.09
C LEU A 261 0.72 -61.15 -24.59
N VAL A 262 0.23 -60.15 -25.36
CA VAL A 262 0.08 -60.26 -26.82
C VAL A 262 1.46 -60.42 -27.47
N ILE A 263 2.43 -59.56 -27.10
CA ILE A 263 3.80 -59.60 -27.63
C ILE A 263 4.44 -61.00 -27.35
N ASN A 264 4.29 -61.49 -26.13
CA ASN A 264 4.79 -62.81 -25.78
C ASN A 264 4.14 -63.94 -26.59
N ALA A 265 2.79 -63.90 -26.72
CA ALA A 265 2.06 -64.90 -27.50
C ALA A 265 2.44 -64.83 -29.01
N GLU A 266 2.62 -63.63 -29.57
CA GLU A 266 3.11 -63.47 -30.93
C GLU A 266 4.56 -63.97 -31.10
N ALA A 267 5.42 -63.68 -30.12
CA ALA A 267 6.79 -64.19 -30.10
C ALA A 267 6.85 -65.70 -30.03
N GLU A 268 6.01 -66.34 -29.17
CA GLU A 268 5.89 -67.79 -29.10
C GLU A 268 5.31 -68.41 -30.38
N ALA A 269 4.28 -67.75 -30.95
CA ALA A 269 3.71 -68.26 -32.22
C ALA A 269 4.74 -68.19 -33.36
N ASN A 270 5.50 -67.10 -33.44
CA ASN A 270 6.56 -66.94 -34.44
C ASN A 270 7.72 -67.89 -34.20
N ALA A 271 8.11 -68.13 -32.96
CA ALA A 271 9.11 -69.14 -32.60
C ALA A 271 8.63 -70.56 -33.01
N ASN A 272 7.39 -70.90 -32.66
CA ASN A 272 6.79 -72.17 -33.01
C ASN A 272 6.67 -72.34 -34.54
N LYS A 273 6.31 -71.27 -35.25
CA LYS A 273 6.28 -71.27 -36.72
C LYS A 273 7.67 -71.50 -37.32
N THR A 274 8.68 -70.81 -36.82
CA THR A 274 10.06 -70.93 -37.25
C THR A 274 10.57 -72.37 -36.99
N ILE A 275 10.24 -72.92 -35.82
CA ILE A 275 10.56 -74.27 -35.49
C ILE A 275 9.85 -75.22 -36.46
N SER A 276 8.53 -75.06 -36.68
CA SER A 276 7.75 -75.87 -37.62
C SER A 276 8.29 -75.83 -39.06
N ASP A 277 8.67 -74.64 -39.54
CA ASP A 277 9.22 -74.44 -40.89
C ASP A 277 10.67 -75.03 -41.01
N SER A 278 11.38 -75.18 -39.91
CA SER A 278 12.73 -75.77 -39.86
C SER A 278 12.75 -77.32 -39.63
N ILE A 279 11.59 -77.86 -39.28
CA ILE A 279 11.49 -79.33 -39.04
C ILE A 279 11.29 -80.07 -40.38
N ASP A 280 12.39 -80.52 -40.96
CA ASP A 280 12.34 -81.50 -42.03
C ASP A 280 12.34 -82.94 -41.43
N ALA A 281 11.85 -83.89 -42.19
CA ALA A 281 11.75 -85.30 -41.77
C ALA A 281 13.06 -85.87 -41.20
N ASN A 282 14.19 -85.44 -41.73
CA ASN A 282 15.51 -85.81 -41.27
C ASN A 282 15.90 -85.23 -39.87
N VAL A 283 15.43 -84.04 -39.56
CA VAL A 283 15.66 -83.36 -38.25
C VAL A 283 14.82 -84.01 -37.16
N LEU A 284 13.56 -84.43 -37.44
CA LEU A 284 12.72 -85.19 -36.55
C LEU A 284 13.34 -86.53 -36.23
N GLN A 285 13.88 -87.23 -37.23
CA GLN A 285 14.51 -88.48 -37.08
C GLN A 285 15.80 -88.44 -36.25
N ASN A 286 16.64 -87.35 -36.44
CA ASN A 286 17.82 -87.16 -35.64
C ASN A 286 17.47 -86.85 -34.15
N LYS A 287 16.49 -85.95 -33.91
CA LYS A 287 16.02 -85.68 -32.53
C LYS A 287 15.41 -86.91 -31.86
N TYR A 288 14.72 -87.75 -32.63
CA TYR A 288 14.22 -88.99 -32.10
C TYR A 288 15.36 -89.91 -31.66
N TYR A 289 16.44 -90.01 -32.43
CA TYR A 289 17.61 -90.80 -32.06
C TYR A 289 18.41 -90.19 -30.89
N GLU A 290 18.48 -88.82 -30.76
CA GLU A 290 19.10 -88.19 -29.63
C GLU A 290 18.39 -88.31 -28.30
N THR A 291 17.06 -88.43 -28.32
CA THR A 291 16.21 -88.57 -27.12
C THR A 291 15.83 -90.00 -26.83
N TRP A 292 16.12 -90.93 -27.72
CA TRP A 292 15.77 -92.35 -27.54
C TRP A 292 16.67 -93.02 -26.49
N ASP A 293 16.06 -93.52 -25.43
CA ASP A 293 16.70 -94.22 -24.32
C ASP A 293 17.08 -95.66 -24.60
N GLY A 294 16.97 -96.11 -25.86
CA GLY A 294 17.31 -97.45 -26.29
C GLY A 294 16.28 -98.52 -26.00
N LYS A 295 15.10 -98.13 -25.47
CA LYS A 295 14.01 -99.11 -25.20
C LYS A 295 12.93 -99.05 -26.27
N LEU A 296 12.50 -100.21 -26.75
CA LEU A 296 11.37 -100.28 -27.67
C LEU A 296 10.07 -99.94 -26.96
N PRO A 297 9.22 -99.05 -27.56
CA PRO A 297 7.90 -98.77 -26.98
C PRO A 297 7.05 -100.03 -26.89
N THR A 298 6.46 -100.23 -25.72
CA THR A 298 5.72 -101.47 -25.38
C THR A 298 4.37 -101.57 -26.08
N THR A 299 3.94 -100.56 -26.82
CA THR A 299 2.71 -100.55 -27.61
C THR A 299 2.90 -99.84 -28.94
N ILE A 300 2.82 -100.62 -30.05
CA ILE A 300 2.70 -100.04 -31.42
C ILE A 300 1.25 -100.22 -31.84
N VAL A 301 0.53 -99.14 -31.94
CA VAL A 301 -0.81 -99.07 -32.51
C VAL A 301 -0.65 -98.85 -34.01
N GLY A 302 -1.25 -99.70 -34.79
CA GLY A 302 -1.07 -99.79 -36.23
C GLY A 302 -1.51 -98.58 -37.04
N SER A 303 -1.03 -98.61 -38.27
CA SER A 303 -1.15 -97.55 -39.30
C SER A 303 -2.52 -96.94 -39.44
N ASP A 304 -2.53 -95.60 -39.53
CA ASP A 304 -3.60 -94.70 -39.92
C ASP A 304 -4.20 -93.82 -38.80
N ALA A 305 -3.55 -93.69 -37.68
CA ALA A 305 -3.93 -92.57 -36.76
C ALA A 305 -2.64 -91.93 -36.18
N ALA A 306 -2.64 -90.60 -36.12
CA ALA A 306 -1.58 -89.81 -35.49
C ALA A 306 -1.20 -90.43 -34.13
N ALA A 307 0.06 -90.77 -33.91
CA ALA A 307 0.58 -91.34 -32.69
C ALA A 307 0.22 -90.43 -31.48
N SER A 308 -0.75 -90.91 -30.72
CA SER A 308 -1.01 -90.35 -29.39
C SER A 308 -0.01 -90.97 -28.42
N ILE A 309 0.97 -90.20 -28.00
CA ILE A 309 1.84 -90.57 -26.89
C ILE A 309 0.99 -90.48 -25.62
N LEU A 310 0.54 -91.59 -25.09
CA LEU A 310 -0.06 -91.74 -23.76
C LEU A 310 1.08 -91.68 -22.73
N ILE A 311 1.30 -90.51 -22.13
CA ILE A 311 2.07 -90.41 -20.90
C ILE A 311 1.18 -90.93 -19.77
N GLY A 312 1.67 -91.96 -19.10
CA GLY A 312 0.99 -92.64 -18.01
C GLY A 312 0.51 -91.71 -16.89
N ASN A 313 -0.73 -91.99 -16.55
CA ASN A 313 -1.44 -91.32 -15.47
C ASN A 313 -0.83 -91.73 -14.13
N GLN A 314 -0.35 -90.79 -13.35
CA GLN A 314 -0.21 -91.00 -11.90
C GLN A 314 -1.32 -90.24 -11.18
N ASP A 315 -2.14 -91.06 -10.56
CA ASP A 315 -3.16 -90.59 -9.61
C ASP A 315 -2.61 -89.69 -8.54
N THR A 316 -3.16 -88.48 -8.41
CA THR A 316 -3.31 -87.86 -7.11
C THR A 316 -4.67 -87.14 -7.03
N SER A 317 -5.58 -87.88 -6.38
CA SER A 317 -6.80 -87.35 -5.82
C SER A 317 -6.46 -86.29 -4.76
N SER A 318 -6.87 -85.07 -4.94
CA SER A 318 -7.02 -84.13 -3.82
C SER A 318 -8.26 -83.27 -3.99
N LYS A 319 -9.09 -83.48 -3.01
CA LYS A 319 -10.34 -82.87 -2.62
C LYS A 319 -10.52 -81.41 -3.06
N VAL A 320 -11.60 -81.18 -3.76
CA VAL A 320 -12.27 -79.86 -3.85
C VAL A 320 -12.95 -79.61 -2.52
N GLN A 321 -12.60 -78.57 -1.86
CA GLN A 321 -13.29 -78.05 -0.71
C GLN A 321 -14.01 -76.76 -1.17
N GLU A 322 -15.33 -76.92 -1.29
CA GLU A 322 -16.24 -75.75 -1.41
C GLU A 322 -16.13 -74.86 -0.18
N THR A 323 -15.91 -73.60 -0.38
CA THR A 323 -16.10 -72.57 0.66
C THR A 323 -17.25 -71.73 0.21
N GLU A 324 -18.35 -71.86 0.92
CA GLU A 324 -19.55 -71.02 0.81
C GLU A 324 -19.24 -69.57 1.05
N THR A 325 -19.81 -68.78 0.19
CA THR A 325 -19.93 -67.30 0.31
C THR A 325 -20.97 -66.97 1.37
N SER A 326 -20.57 -66.30 2.41
CA SER A 326 -21.51 -65.59 3.26
C SER A 326 -21.25 -64.09 3.11
N ALA A 327 -22.25 -63.38 2.61
CA ALA A 327 -22.38 -61.94 2.64
C ALA A 327 -22.66 -61.44 4.07
N PRO A 328 -22.16 -60.31 4.50
CA PRO A 328 -22.70 -59.63 5.66
C PRO A 328 -23.71 -58.57 5.24
N SER A 329 -24.86 -58.67 5.89
CA SER A 329 -25.93 -57.71 5.96
C SER A 329 -25.54 -56.40 6.68
N GLU A 330 -26.23 -55.38 6.29
CA GLU A 330 -26.40 -54.04 6.85
C GLU A 330 -26.39 -53.94 8.40
N GLU A 331 -25.66 -52.92 8.89
CA GLU A 331 -26.17 -51.90 9.81
C GLU A 331 -25.32 -50.59 9.66
#